data_1ce5b22de6fec30549f132e1cfbf822e
#
_entry.id   1ce5b22de6fec30549f132e1cfbf822e
#
_cell.length_a   1.000
_cell.length_b   1.000
_cell.length_c   1.000
_cell.angle_alpha   90.00
_cell.angle_beta   90.00
_cell.angle_gamma   90.00
#
_symmetry.space_group_name_H-M   'P 1'
#
loop_
_entity.id
_entity.type
_entity.pdbx_description
1 polymer ?
#
loop_
_entity_poly.entity_id
_entity_poly.type
_entity_poly.pdbx_seq_one_letter_code
_entity_poly.pdbx_strand_id
1 'polypeptide(L)'
;MEAIFKRRSIRKYTNQELSDEIIEKILKAGMAAPSAQNEQPWHFVIIKDKNILREIPKFHPYSKMLPGAGCAIVVCGDTSLARGDKWPQDCSAATQNMLLMATEAGIGSVWLGIYPDKDRIEPLKELLNLPACIIPFSIVSLGYPAETREPNDRYDASRVHINKWENL
;
A
#
# COMPACT_ATOMS: atom_id res chain seq x y z
N MET A 1 13.70 -11.93 7.75
CA MET A 1 14.09 -10.52 7.41
C MET A 1 14.48 -10.28 5.94
N GLU A 2 14.60 -11.28 5.11
CA GLU A 2 14.96 -11.12 3.69
C GLU A 2 13.93 -10.32 2.87
N ALA A 3 12.65 -10.34 3.24
CA ALA A 3 11.59 -9.62 2.53
C ALA A 3 11.88 -8.12 2.36
N ILE A 4 12.57 -7.48 3.30
CA ILE A 4 12.96 -6.06 3.22
C ILE A 4 13.84 -5.81 1.99
N PHE A 5 14.82 -6.68 1.74
CA PHE A 5 15.78 -6.53 0.64
C PHE A 5 15.23 -7.11 -0.68
N LYS A 6 14.43 -8.18 -0.59
CA LYS A 6 13.82 -8.84 -1.77
C LYS A 6 12.61 -8.09 -2.33
N ARG A 7 11.92 -7.28 -1.53
CA ARG A 7 10.71 -6.58 -1.96
C ARG A 7 10.95 -5.70 -3.19
N ARG A 8 10.17 -5.92 -4.22
CA ARG A 8 10.15 -5.10 -5.44
C ARG A 8 8.72 -4.72 -5.80
N SER A 9 8.58 -3.62 -6.54
CA SER A 9 7.29 -3.21 -7.11
C SER A 9 7.00 -4.06 -8.33
N ILE A 10 6.06 -4.99 -8.19
CA ILE A 10 5.61 -5.92 -9.24
C ILE A 10 4.31 -5.39 -9.84
N ARG A 11 4.25 -5.34 -11.17
CA ARG A 11 3.12 -4.77 -11.93
C ARG A 11 2.59 -5.70 -13.01
N LYS A 12 3.14 -6.92 -13.13
CA LYS A 12 2.62 -7.98 -14.00
C LYS A 12 2.24 -9.16 -13.14
N TYR A 13 1.02 -9.64 -13.31
CA TYR A 13 0.45 -10.71 -12.52
C TYR A 13 -0.03 -11.85 -13.41
N THR A 14 -0.09 -13.04 -12.85
CA THR A 14 -0.79 -14.17 -13.44
C THR A 14 -2.29 -14.03 -13.23
N ASN A 15 -3.10 -14.89 -13.89
CA ASN A 15 -4.55 -14.92 -13.67
C ASN A 15 -4.96 -15.75 -12.43
N GLN A 16 -4.02 -16.18 -11.61
CA GLN A 16 -4.30 -16.95 -10.42
C GLN A 16 -4.94 -16.07 -9.35
N GLU A 17 -6.03 -16.54 -8.77
CA GLU A 17 -6.71 -15.87 -7.66
C GLU A 17 -5.91 -15.99 -6.36
N LEU A 18 -5.97 -14.94 -5.53
CA LEU A 18 -5.42 -14.96 -4.19
C LEU A 18 -6.42 -15.58 -3.22
N SER A 19 -5.95 -16.49 -2.37
CA SER A 19 -6.81 -17.06 -1.32
C SER A 19 -7.10 -16.01 -0.22
N ASP A 20 -8.21 -16.21 0.48
CA ASP A 20 -8.61 -15.34 1.59
C ASP A 20 -7.60 -15.40 2.74
N GLU A 21 -6.95 -16.54 2.96
CA GLU A 21 -5.92 -16.71 3.99
C GLU A 21 -4.67 -15.83 3.69
N ILE A 22 -4.28 -15.71 2.43
CA ILE A 22 -3.16 -14.85 2.03
C ILE A 22 -3.54 -13.38 2.25
N ILE A 23 -4.74 -12.98 1.84
CA ILE A 23 -5.23 -11.61 2.03
C ILE A 23 -5.30 -11.29 3.52
N GLU A 24 -5.82 -12.19 4.35
CA GLU A 24 -5.89 -12.00 5.80
C GLU A 24 -4.50 -11.86 6.44
N LYS A 25 -3.51 -12.66 6.03
CA LYS A 25 -2.12 -12.50 6.51
C LYS A 25 -1.56 -11.13 6.19
N ILE A 26 -1.81 -10.61 4.99
CA ILE A 26 -1.37 -9.29 4.58
C ILE A 26 -2.05 -8.20 5.39
N LEU A 27 -3.37 -8.32 5.66
CA LEU A 27 -4.11 -7.38 6.52
C LEU A 27 -3.60 -7.39 7.96
N LYS A 28 -3.34 -8.57 8.54
CA LYS A 28 -2.76 -8.71 9.88
C LYS A 28 -1.40 -8.02 9.99
N ALA A 29 -0.57 -8.11 8.95
CA ALA A 29 0.71 -7.41 8.92
C ALA A 29 0.52 -5.88 8.86
N GLY A 30 -0.45 -5.38 8.09
CA GLY A 30 -0.81 -3.97 8.09
C GLY A 30 -1.26 -3.48 9.47
N MET A 31 -2.15 -4.23 10.12
CA MET A 31 -2.67 -3.90 11.46
C MET A 31 -1.62 -4.03 12.58
N ALA A 32 -0.52 -4.73 12.33
CA ALA A 32 0.61 -4.84 13.28
C ALA A 32 1.57 -3.65 13.21
N ALA A 33 1.30 -2.65 12.38
CA ALA A 33 2.11 -1.44 12.28
C ALA A 33 2.04 -0.62 13.59
N PRO A 34 3.09 0.11 13.95
CA PRO A 34 3.01 1.12 15.00
C PRO A 34 2.15 2.29 14.53
N SER A 35 1.52 3.00 15.47
CA SER A 35 0.81 4.25 15.21
C SER A 35 1.05 5.27 16.31
N ALA A 36 0.92 6.55 15.98
CA ALA A 36 1.02 7.62 16.96
C ALA A 36 0.01 7.38 18.10
N GLN A 37 0.48 7.42 19.35
CA GLN A 37 -0.34 7.16 20.55
C GLN A 37 -1.15 5.86 20.51
N ASN A 38 -0.78 4.91 19.65
CA ASN A 38 -1.52 3.67 19.39
C ASN A 38 -2.98 3.92 18.92
N GLU A 39 -3.19 4.98 18.15
CA GLU A 39 -4.52 5.36 17.65
C GLU A 39 -5.09 4.39 16.60
N GLN A 40 -4.21 3.71 15.85
CA GLN A 40 -4.58 2.71 14.85
C GLN A 40 -5.66 3.22 13.87
N PRO A 41 -5.45 4.37 13.22
CA PRO A 41 -6.47 5.08 12.46
C PRO A 41 -6.78 4.47 11.09
N TRP A 42 -6.19 3.33 10.77
CA TRP A 42 -6.34 2.69 9.47
C TRP A 42 -7.61 1.87 9.33
N HIS A 43 -8.20 1.96 8.15
CA HIS A 43 -9.19 1.04 7.61
C HIS A 43 -8.69 0.44 6.30
N PHE A 44 -9.19 -0.72 5.94
CA PHE A 44 -8.79 -1.43 4.73
C PHE A 44 -10.01 -1.80 3.91
N VAL A 45 -10.03 -1.42 2.62
CA VAL A 45 -11.07 -1.83 1.68
C VAL A 45 -10.45 -2.82 0.69
N ILE A 46 -10.94 -4.06 0.69
CA ILE A 46 -10.49 -5.10 -0.24
C ILE A 46 -11.33 -5.01 -1.51
N ILE A 47 -10.68 -4.89 -2.66
CA ILE A 47 -11.32 -4.83 -3.97
C ILE A 47 -10.96 -6.09 -4.74
N LYS A 48 -11.95 -6.99 -4.92
CA LYS A 48 -11.86 -8.18 -5.77
C LYS A 48 -12.64 -8.01 -7.08
N ASP A 49 -13.64 -7.11 -7.09
CA ASP A 49 -14.45 -6.84 -8.28
C ASP A 49 -13.60 -6.21 -9.39
N LYS A 50 -13.50 -6.95 -10.50
CA LYS A 50 -12.74 -6.54 -11.69
C LYS A 50 -13.30 -5.28 -12.35
N ASN A 51 -14.59 -4.97 -12.17
CA ASN A 51 -15.17 -3.75 -12.71
C ASN A 51 -14.64 -2.54 -11.93
N ILE A 52 -14.62 -2.61 -10.60
CA ILE A 52 -14.04 -1.56 -9.76
C ILE A 52 -12.55 -1.40 -10.07
N LEU A 53 -11.80 -2.49 -10.20
CA LEU A 53 -10.37 -2.43 -10.55
C LEU A 53 -10.10 -1.80 -11.93
N ARG A 54 -11.06 -1.85 -12.87
CA ARG A 54 -10.97 -1.19 -14.19
C ARG A 54 -11.29 0.30 -14.17
N GLU A 55 -12.07 0.77 -13.17
CA GLU A 55 -12.39 2.19 -13.05
C GLU A 55 -11.21 3.03 -12.53
N ILE A 56 -10.42 2.49 -11.60
CA ILE A 56 -9.32 3.24 -10.96
C ILE A 56 -8.31 3.82 -11.96
N PRO A 57 -7.86 3.11 -13.02
CA PRO A 57 -6.95 3.66 -14.02
C PRO A 57 -7.47 4.88 -14.79
N LYS A 58 -8.77 5.17 -14.75
CA LYS A 58 -9.34 6.35 -15.42
C LYS A 58 -8.93 7.67 -14.75
N PHE A 59 -8.65 7.65 -13.45
CA PHE A 59 -8.21 8.82 -12.68
C PHE A 59 -6.83 8.66 -12.02
N HIS A 60 -6.26 7.45 -12.01
CA HIS A 60 -4.94 7.19 -11.43
C HIS A 60 -3.93 6.71 -12.49
N PRO A 61 -3.04 7.58 -13.01
CA PRO A 61 -2.21 7.29 -14.19
C PRO A 61 -1.22 6.14 -14.01
N TYR A 62 -0.86 5.81 -12.75
CA TYR A 62 0.12 4.77 -12.42
C TYR A 62 -0.52 3.43 -12.04
N SER A 63 -1.82 3.25 -12.24
CA SER A 63 -2.58 2.07 -11.79
C SER A 63 -2.97 1.09 -12.90
N LYS A 64 -2.35 1.19 -14.09
CA LYS A 64 -2.68 0.38 -15.27
C LYS A 64 -2.63 -1.13 -15.07
N MET A 65 -1.96 -1.61 -14.00
CA MET A 65 -1.89 -3.03 -13.67
C MET A 65 -3.11 -3.56 -12.92
N LEU A 66 -3.93 -2.69 -12.30
CA LEU A 66 -5.04 -3.10 -11.44
C LEU A 66 -6.06 -4.05 -12.10
N PRO A 67 -6.46 -3.86 -13.38
CA PRO A 67 -7.36 -4.80 -14.04
C PRO A 67 -6.85 -6.24 -14.07
N GLY A 68 -5.52 -6.44 -14.10
CA GLY A 68 -4.85 -7.74 -14.07
C GLY A 68 -4.45 -8.22 -12.67
N ALA A 69 -4.65 -7.44 -11.64
CA ALA A 69 -4.32 -7.82 -10.27
C ALA A 69 -5.26 -8.90 -9.73
N GLY A 70 -4.78 -9.75 -8.83
CA GLY A 70 -5.61 -10.72 -8.09
C GLY A 70 -6.63 -10.00 -7.20
N CYS A 71 -6.17 -8.97 -6.47
CA CYS A 71 -7.01 -8.00 -5.76
C CYS A 71 -6.23 -6.70 -5.53
N ALA A 72 -6.90 -5.69 -4.98
CA ALA A 72 -6.26 -4.53 -4.42
C ALA A 72 -6.79 -4.27 -3.00
N ILE A 73 -5.94 -3.69 -2.14
CA ILE A 73 -6.34 -3.24 -0.81
C ILE A 73 -6.11 -1.74 -0.73
N VAL A 74 -7.17 -0.98 -0.50
CA VAL A 74 -7.06 0.45 -0.22
C VAL A 74 -6.84 0.63 1.27
N VAL A 75 -5.72 1.27 1.61
CA VAL A 75 -5.43 1.70 2.98
C VAL A 75 -6.02 3.09 3.15
N CYS A 76 -6.87 3.25 4.13
CA CYS A 76 -7.54 4.52 4.44
C CYS A 76 -7.18 4.96 5.86
N GLY A 77 -7.10 6.28 6.08
CA GLY A 77 -7.03 6.85 7.42
C GLY A 77 -8.40 7.37 7.86
N ASP A 78 -8.77 7.09 9.10
CA ASP A 78 -9.94 7.66 9.75
C ASP A 78 -9.53 8.91 10.52
N THR A 79 -9.90 10.08 10.00
CA THR A 79 -9.58 11.37 10.61
C THR A 79 -10.36 11.65 11.89
N SER A 80 -11.41 10.87 12.19
CA SER A 80 -12.16 11.00 13.44
C SER A 80 -11.46 10.30 14.62
N LEU A 81 -10.59 9.31 14.33
CA LEU A 81 -9.79 8.61 15.33
C LEU A 81 -8.43 9.29 15.54
N ALA A 82 -7.91 9.96 14.51
CA ALA A 82 -6.58 10.56 14.52
C ALA A 82 -6.57 11.88 15.30
N ARG A 83 -5.73 11.98 16.34
CA ARG A 83 -5.48 13.21 17.10
C ARG A 83 -4.37 14.04 16.44
N GLY A 84 -4.65 14.63 15.28
CA GLY A 84 -3.71 15.45 14.52
C GLY A 84 -3.25 14.81 13.21
N ASP A 85 -2.12 15.29 12.67
CA ASP A 85 -1.69 15.02 11.29
C ASP A 85 -0.76 13.80 11.15
N LYS A 86 -0.81 12.82 12.08
CA LYS A 86 0.10 11.67 12.05
C LYS A 86 -0.44 10.46 11.29
N TRP A 87 -1.75 10.39 11.07
CA TRP A 87 -2.41 9.27 10.39
C TRP A 87 -1.78 8.89 9.02
N PRO A 88 -1.22 9.83 8.21
CA PRO A 88 -0.55 9.41 6.97
C PRO A 88 0.74 8.62 7.23
N GLN A 89 1.46 8.92 8.32
CA GLN A 89 2.65 8.16 8.73
C GLN A 89 2.25 6.76 9.20
N ASP A 90 1.18 6.66 9.99
CA ASP A 90 0.64 5.40 10.48
C ASP A 90 0.17 4.52 9.31
N CYS A 91 -0.60 5.09 8.36
CA CYS A 91 -1.01 4.41 7.14
C CYS A 91 0.19 4.01 6.25
N SER A 92 1.27 4.80 6.24
CA SER A 92 2.51 4.45 5.54
C SER A 92 3.17 3.21 6.15
N ALA A 93 3.25 3.15 7.48
CA ALA A 93 3.80 2.00 8.19
C ALA A 93 2.96 0.74 7.92
N ALA A 94 1.63 0.86 7.98
CA ALA A 94 0.72 -0.24 7.66
C ALA A 94 0.90 -0.71 6.20
N THR A 95 0.94 0.22 5.25
CA THR A 95 1.17 -0.09 3.83
C THR A 95 2.49 -0.82 3.61
N GLN A 96 3.59 -0.35 4.23
CA GLN A 96 4.90 -1.00 4.09
C GLN A 96 4.90 -2.42 4.67
N ASN A 97 4.30 -2.62 5.84
CA ASN A 97 4.17 -3.96 6.41
C ASN A 97 3.42 -4.93 5.49
N MET A 98 2.35 -4.46 4.84
CA MET A 98 1.59 -5.25 3.86
C MET A 98 2.45 -5.65 2.66
N LEU A 99 3.28 -4.74 2.14
CA LEU A 99 4.20 -5.04 1.03
C LEU A 99 5.25 -6.08 1.41
N LEU A 100 5.77 -6.00 2.64
CA LEU A 100 6.74 -6.98 3.16
C LEU A 100 6.12 -8.35 3.33
N MET A 101 4.91 -8.42 3.92
CA MET A 101 4.18 -9.68 4.07
C MET A 101 3.80 -10.30 2.73
N ALA A 102 3.39 -9.48 1.74
CA ALA A 102 3.14 -9.96 0.38
C ALA A 102 4.40 -10.62 -0.20
N THR A 103 5.56 -9.96 -0.06
CA THR A 103 6.86 -10.50 -0.52
C THR A 103 7.21 -11.82 0.17
N GLU A 104 7.03 -11.92 1.49
CA GLU A 104 7.27 -13.14 2.27
C GLU A 104 6.34 -14.29 1.85
N ALA A 105 5.11 -13.96 1.46
CA ALA A 105 4.12 -14.92 0.96
C ALA A 105 4.30 -15.26 -0.53
N GLY A 106 5.33 -14.77 -1.21
CA GLY A 106 5.54 -15.00 -2.65
C GLY A 106 4.57 -14.24 -3.55
N ILE A 107 3.89 -13.21 -3.01
CA ILE A 107 2.92 -12.38 -3.74
C ILE A 107 3.57 -11.10 -4.25
N GLY A 108 3.38 -10.84 -5.53
CA GLY A 108 3.77 -9.57 -6.15
C GLY A 108 2.87 -8.43 -5.68
N SER A 109 3.51 -7.29 -5.36
CA SER A 109 2.78 -6.13 -4.87
C SER A 109 3.39 -4.82 -5.37
N VAL A 110 2.57 -3.77 -5.38
CA VAL A 110 3.03 -2.40 -5.62
C VAL A 110 2.18 -1.40 -4.84
N TRP A 111 2.83 -0.38 -4.30
CA TRP A 111 2.21 0.78 -3.68
C TRP A 111 1.80 1.80 -4.74
N LEU A 112 0.53 2.16 -4.77
CA LEU A 112 -0.02 3.24 -5.57
C LEU A 112 -0.43 4.37 -4.62
N GLY A 113 0.18 5.56 -4.76
CA GLY A 113 -0.07 6.70 -3.89
C GLY A 113 -1.41 7.38 -4.23
N ILE A 114 -2.22 7.64 -3.23
CA ILE A 114 -3.48 8.37 -3.34
C ILE A 114 -3.35 9.73 -2.63
N TYR A 115 -3.11 9.71 -1.31
CA TYR A 115 -2.93 10.93 -0.53
C TYR A 115 -1.54 11.56 -0.82
N PRO A 116 -1.43 12.89 -0.89
CA PRO A 116 -2.45 13.92 -0.67
C PRO A 116 -3.14 14.45 -1.95
N ASP A 117 -3.12 13.70 -3.05
CA ASP A 117 -3.60 14.11 -4.37
C ASP A 117 -5.14 14.09 -4.44
N LYS A 118 -5.77 15.26 -4.44
CA LYS A 118 -7.23 15.39 -4.46
C LYS A 118 -7.85 14.77 -5.71
N ASP A 119 -7.18 14.83 -6.86
CA ASP A 119 -7.66 14.27 -8.13
C ASP A 119 -7.70 12.72 -8.09
N ARG A 120 -7.09 12.10 -7.09
CA ARG A 120 -7.16 10.67 -6.81
C ARG A 120 -8.05 10.34 -5.62
N ILE A 121 -8.03 11.19 -4.59
CA ILE A 121 -8.82 11.00 -3.36
C ILE A 121 -10.31 11.04 -3.68
N GLU A 122 -10.80 12.13 -4.29
CA GLU A 122 -12.24 12.33 -4.47
C GLU A 122 -12.89 11.25 -5.36
N PRO A 123 -12.33 10.92 -6.57
CA PRO A 123 -12.93 9.86 -7.37
C PRO A 123 -12.90 8.48 -6.69
N LEU A 124 -11.85 8.19 -5.89
CA LEU A 124 -11.76 6.92 -5.18
C LEU A 124 -12.76 6.86 -4.01
N LYS A 125 -12.98 7.98 -3.31
CA LYS A 125 -14.03 8.08 -2.28
C LYS A 125 -15.41 7.84 -2.86
N GLU A 126 -15.72 8.46 -3.99
CA GLU A 126 -16.99 8.28 -4.69
C GLU A 126 -17.16 6.83 -5.17
N LEU A 127 -16.15 6.26 -5.85
CA LEU A 127 -16.19 4.89 -6.37
C LEU A 127 -16.44 3.83 -5.29
N LEU A 128 -15.88 4.06 -4.09
CA LEU A 128 -15.97 3.10 -2.96
C LEU A 128 -17.01 3.49 -1.90
N ASN A 129 -17.78 4.56 -2.08
CA ASN A 129 -18.75 5.11 -1.12
C ASN A 129 -18.11 5.33 0.28
N LEU A 130 -16.90 5.90 0.33
CA LEU A 130 -16.21 6.11 1.60
C LEU A 130 -16.87 7.24 2.39
N PRO A 131 -17.07 7.09 3.73
CA PRO A 131 -17.54 8.16 4.59
C PRO A 131 -16.64 9.40 4.55
N ALA A 132 -17.17 10.56 4.93
CA ALA A 132 -16.45 11.83 4.89
C ALA A 132 -15.12 11.82 5.68
N CYS A 133 -15.11 11.16 6.86
CA CYS A 133 -13.92 11.04 7.72
C CYS A 133 -12.90 10.00 7.24
N ILE A 134 -13.24 9.16 6.27
CA ILE A 134 -12.35 8.12 5.76
C ILE A 134 -11.63 8.65 4.52
N ILE A 135 -10.33 8.81 4.63
CA ILE A 135 -9.48 9.36 3.57
C ILE A 135 -8.60 8.24 2.99
N PRO A 136 -8.74 7.90 1.69
CA PRO A 136 -7.89 6.90 1.08
C PRO A 136 -6.44 7.41 0.99
N PHE A 137 -5.51 6.61 1.49
CA PHE A 137 -4.10 6.94 1.59
C PHE A 137 -3.27 6.31 0.46
N SER A 138 -3.44 5.01 0.26
CA SER A 138 -2.72 4.24 -0.76
C SER A 138 -3.57 3.07 -1.26
N ILE A 139 -3.20 2.53 -2.42
CA ILE A 139 -3.70 1.23 -2.90
C ILE A 139 -2.51 0.27 -2.97
N VAL A 140 -2.64 -0.90 -2.35
CA VAL A 140 -1.73 -2.03 -2.52
C VAL A 140 -2.33 -2.95 -3.56
N SER A 141 -1.74 -2.98 -4.77
CA SER A 141 -2.08 -3.95 -5.81
C SER A 141 -1.41 -5.28 -5.51
N LEU A 142 -2.11 -6.39 -5.61
CA LEU A 142 -1.66 -7.73 -5.21
C LEU A 142 -1.98 -8.78 -6.28
N GLY A 143 -1.07 -9.71 -6.50
CA GLY A 143 -1.27 -10.85 -7.40
C GLY A 143 -0.05 -11.75 -7.46
N TYR A 144 -0.21 -12.98 -7.93
CA TYR A 144 0.94 -13.83 -8.19
C TYR A 144 1.81 -13.21 -9.29
N PRO A 145 3.13 -13.04 -9.06
CA PRO A 145 3.99 -12.30 -9.98
C PRO A 145 4.18 -13.04 -11.32
N ALA A 146 4.05 -12.30 -12.42
CA ALA A 146 4.39 -12.74 -13.78
C ALA A 146 5.65 -12.02 -14.29
N GLU A 147 6.42 -11.39 -13.42
CA GLU A 147 7.72 -10.79 -13.70
C GLU A 147 8.64 -10.99 -12.51
N THR A 148 9.94 -11.00 -12.76
CA THR A 148 10.96 -11.01 -11.71
C THR A 148 11.74 -9.71 -11.77
N ARG A 149 12.16 -9.19 -10.61
CA ARG A 149 13.00 -7.99 -10.51
C ARG A 149 14.08 -8.21 -9.47
N GLU A 150 15.32 -7.94 -9.86
CA GLU A 150 16.48 -8.07 -9.00
C GLU A 150 16.39 -7.12 -7.79
N PRO A 151 16.85 -7.53 -6.61
CA PRO A 151 17.00 -6.66 -5.46
C PRO A 151 17.84 -5.42 -5.77
N ASN A 152 17.61 -4.31 -5.10
CA ASN A 152 18.45 -3.12 -5.19
C ASN A 152 19.27 -2.99 -3.91
N ASP A 153 20.57 -2.81 -4.06
CA ASP A 153 21.37 -2.19 -3.02
C ASP A 153 21.22 -0.68 -3.12
N ARG A 154 20.78 -0.07 -2.05
CA ARG A 154 20.51 1.38 -1.97
C ARG A 154 21.23 2.05 -0.81
N TYR A 155 22.13 1.31 -0.13
CA TYR A 155 22.90 1.93 0.93
C TYR A 155 23.81 3.00 0.35
N ASP A 156 23.72 4.18 0.93
CA ASP A 156 24.49 5.35 0.55
C ASP A 156 25.04 6.01 1.82
N ALA A 157 26.32 5.83 2.06
CA ALA A 157 26.99 6.34 3.25
C ALA A 157 26.93 7.87 3.34
N SER A 158 26.85 8.59 2.20
CA SER A 158 26.74 10.04 2.19
C SER A 158 25.45 10.59 2.80
N ARG A 159 24.45 9.71 3.00
CA ARG A 159 23.18 10.04 3.64
C ARG A 159 23.12 9.70 5.13
N VAL A 160 24.27 9.27 5.69
CA VAL A 160 24.37 8.87 7.10
C VAL A 160 25.22 9.90 7.84
N HIS A 161 24.60 10.62 8.77
CA HIS A 161 25.27 11.65 9.59
C HIS A 161 25.30 11.19 11.04
N ILE A 162 26.45 11.37 11.70
CA ILE A 162 26.63 10.99 13.12
C ILE A 162 26.51 12.23 13.99
N ASN A 163 25.58 12.19 14.96
CA ASN A 163 25.29 13.23 15.94
C ASN A 163 24.72 14.53 15.34
N LYS A 164 25.27 15.05 14.25
CA LYS A 164 24.86 16.31 13.62
C LYS A 164 24.87 16.16 12.11
N TRP A 165 24.08 16.99 11.43
CA TRP A 165 24.18 17.12 9.98
C TRP A 165 25.49 17.84 9.65
N GLU A 166 26.38 17.19 8.94
CA GLU A 166 27.63 17.79 8.43
C GLU A 166 27.49 17.95 6.91
N ASN A 167 27.85 19.14 6.42
CA ASN A 167 27.98 19.35 4.98
C ASN A 167 29.24 18.64 4.52
N LEU A 168 29.10 17.61 3.70
CA LEU A 168 30.18 16.92 3.03
C LEU A 168 30.75 17.77 1.89
#